data_9df94134605b07b4cd0866490aa15089
#
_entry.id   9df94134605b07b4cd0866490aa15089
#
_cell.length_a   1.000
_cell.length_b   1.000
_cell.length_c   1.000
_cell.angle_alpha   90.00
_cell.angle_beta   90.00
_cell.angle_gamma   90.00
#
_symmetry.space_group_name_H-M   'P 1'
#
loop_
_entity.id
_entity.type
_entity.pdbx_description
1 polymer ?
#
loop_
_entity_poly.entity_id
_entity_poly.type
_entity_poly.pdbx_seq_one_letter_code
_entity_poly.pdbx_strand_id
1 'polypeptide(L)'
;MSVTAKPVKRELAKLITGQIFLHACMTGMRMTTPLLALQQGYSTMAVGVLLALFSVTQVFMAIPAGRFTDRHGLKRPVQIGVVMACFGAGLAVIWPIFPVLCIGALATGGATGITVIALQRHVGRISADANQLKETFSWLAIGPAASNFIGPFFAGLM
;
A
#
# COMPACT_ATOMS: atom_id res chain seq x y z
N MET A 1 -18.38 -31.01 -8.70
CA MET A 1 -18.38 -29.96 -7.65
C MET A 1 -17.40 -28.84 -8.04
N SER A 2 -17.71 -28.05 -9.11
CA SER A 2 -16.76 -27.00 -9.59
C SER A 2 -17.39 -25.62 -9.79
N VAL A 3 -18.53 -25.34 -9.18
CA VAL A 3 -19.30 -24.11 -9.41
C VAL A 3 -18.84 -22.94 -8.51
N THR A 4 -18.16 -23.18 -7.41
CA THR A 4 -17.75 -22.16 -6.42
C THR A 4 -16.38 -21.52 -6.66
N ALA A 5 -15.53 -22.11 -7.50
CA ALA A 5 -14.14 -21.63 -7.71
C ALA A 5 -14.05 -20.38 -8.61
N LYS A 6 -14.94 -20.19 -9.57
CA LYS A 6 -14.91 -19.05 -10.51
C LYS A 6 -15.17 -17.67 -9.85
N PRO A 7 -16.18 -17.51 -8.97
CA PRO A 7 -16.43 -16.21 -8.34
C PRO A 7 -15.30 -15.80 -7.41
N VAL A 8 -14.68 -16.73 -6.66
CA VAL A 8 -13.56 -16.44 -5.75
C VAL A 8 -12.32 -15.97 -6.52
N LYS A 9 -11.96 -16.61 -7.63
CA LYS A 9 -10.83 -16.20 -8.47
C LYS A 9 -11.00 -14.81 -9.06
N ARG A 10 -12.21 -14.45 -9.51
CA ARG A 10 -12.49 -13.12 -10.04
C ARG A 10 -12.42 -12.02 -8.96
N GLU A 11 -12.88 -12.31 -7.76
CA GLU A 11 -12.78 -11.38 -6.64
C GLU A 11 -11.33 -11.19 -6.20
N LEU A 12 -10.58 -12.28 -6.09
CA LEU A 12 -9.15 -12.26 -5.79
C LEU A 12 -8.36 -11.44 -6.81
N ALA A 13 -8.61 -11.62 -8.10
CA ALA A 13 -7.95 -10.84 -9.16
C ALA A 13 -8.19 -9.33 -9.01
N LYS A 14 -9.42 -8.90 -8.69
CA LYS A 14 -9.75 -7.48 -8.44
C LYS A 14 -8.98 -6.93 -7.24
N LEU A 15 -8.90 -7.72 -6.17
CA LEU A 15 -8.20 -7.34 -4.94
C LEU A 15 -6.69 -7.20 -5.20
N ILE A 16 -6.08 -8.15 -5.92
CA ILE A 16 -4.67 -8.11 -6.29
C ILE A 16 -4.39 -6.90 -7.19
N THR A 17 -5.23 -6.64 -8.19
CA THR A 17 -5.08 -5.48 -9.08
C THR A 17 -5.13 -4.17 -8.29
N GLY A 18 -6.13 -4.01 -7.42
CA GLY A 18 -6.23 -2.82 -6.55
C GLY A 18 -5.02 -2.67 -5.63
N GLN A 19 -4.51 -3.77 -5.08
CA GLN A 19 -3.30 -3.78 -4.27
C GLN A 19 -2.06 -3.37 -5.07
N ILE A 20 -1.91 -3.84 -6.32
CA ILE A 20 -0.80 -3.47 -7.20
C ILE A 20 -0.78 -1.95 -7.40
N PHE A 21 -1.90 -1.34 -7.75
CA PHE A 21 -1.96 0.11 -7.98
C PHE A 21 -1.63 0.92 -6.72
N LEU A 22 -2.22 0.56 -5.59
CA LEU A 22 -1.98 1.28 -4.35
C LEU A 22 -0.53 1.13 -3.87
N HIS A 23 0.00 -0.09 -3.95
CA HIS A 23 1.38 -0.37 -3.55
C HIS A 23 2.40 0.25 -4.51
N ALA A 24 2.10 0.29 -5.82
CA ALA A 24 2.94 0.97 -6.80
C ALA A 24 2.98 2.50 -6.57
N CYS A 25 1.87 3.10 -6.17
CA CYS A 25 1.85 4.51 -5.76
C CYS A 25 2.80 4.76 -4.59
N MET A 26 2.74 3.93 -3.54
CA MET A 26 3.64 4.05 -2.40
C MET A 26 5.11 3.82 -2.77
N THR A 27 5.41 2.79 -3.57
CA THR A 27 6.79 2.50 -3.97
C THR A 27 7.36 3.56 -4.89
N GLY A 28 6.55 4.14 -5.77
CA GLY A 28 6.91 5.30 -6.58
C GLY A 28 7.22 6.52 -5.70
N MET A 29 6.32 6.88 -4.79
CA MET A 29 6.53 7.96 -3.83
C MET A 29 7.78 7.74 -2.97
N ARG A 30 8.01 6.52 -2.52
CA ARG A 30 9.17 6.15 -1.70
C ARG A 30 10.51 6.30 -2.46
N MET A 31 10.47 6.32 -3.78
CA MET A 31 11.65 6.58 -4.62
C MET A 31 11.78 8.06 -5.00
N THR A 32 10.69 8.69 -5.42
CA THR A 32 10.72 10.07 -5.91
C THR A 32 10.90 11.10 -4.80
N THR A 33 10.26 10.95 -3.63
CA THR A 33 10.35 11.93 -2.55
C THR A 33 11.75 12.10 -1.97
N PRO A 34 12.53 11.03 -1.71
CA PRO A 34 13.94 11.16 -1.33
C PRO A 34 14.82 11.84 -2.38
N LEU A 35 14.64 11.49 -3.65
CA LEU A 35 15.39 12.10 -4.74
C LEU A 35 15.10 13.60 -4.84
N LEU A 36 13.84 13.98 -4.75
CA LEU A 36 13.42 15.38 -4.76
C LEU A 36 13.99 16.14 -3.55
N ALA A 37 13.99 15.55 -2.36
CA ALA A 37 14.58 16.15 -1.18
C ALA A 37 16.09 16.39 -1.36
N LEU A 38 16.84 15.44 -1.95
CA LEU A 38 18.25 15.61 -2.27
C LEU A 38 18.47 16.71 -3.30
N GLN A 39 17.67 16.79 -4.36
CA GLN A 39 17.74 17.85 -5.36
C GLN A 39 17.49 19.25 -4.76
N GLN A 40 16.64 19.33 -3.74
CA GLN A 40 16.38 20.57 -2.99
C GLN A 40 17.49 20.92 -1.97
N GLY A 41 18.55 20.12 -1.87
CA GLY A 41 19.69 20.36 -0.98
C GLY A 41 19.49 19.91 0.46
N TYR A 42 18.44 19.11 0.75
CA TYR A 42 18.29 18.53 2.08
C TYR A 42 19.35 17.46 2.37
N SER A 43 19.71 17.33 3.64
CA SER A 43 20.75 16.39 4.08
C SER A 43 20.32 14.92 3.91
N THR A 44 21.30 14.02 3.82
CA THR A 44 21.07 12.56 3.80
C THR A 44 20.31 12.08 5.05
N MET A 45 20.49 12.76 6.19
CA MET A 45 19.74 12.48 7.42
C MET A 45 18.23 12.79 7.24
N ALA A 46 17.90 13.92 6.61
CA ALA A 46 16.52 14.28 6.29
C ALA A 46 15.86 13.23 5.37
N VAL A 47 16.60 12.73 4.38
CA VAL A 47 16.16 11.63 3.51
C VAL A 47 15.91 10.34 4.31
N GLY A 48 16.79 10.02 5.26
CA GLY A 48 16.60 8.89 6.16
C GLY A 48 15.32 9.01 6.99
N VAL A 49 15.02 10.21 7.51
CA VAL A 49 13.77 10.50 8.22
C VAL A 49 12.56 10.28 7.30
N LEU A 50 12.59 10.80 6.08
CA LEU A 50 11.53 10.60 5.09
C LEU A 50 11.24 9.11 4.84
N LEU A 51 12.27 8.31 4.61
CA LEU A 51 12.12 6.87 4.41
C LEU A 51 11.57 6.15 5.64
N ALA A 52 12.00 6.57 6.84
CA ALA A 52 11.48 6.02 8.08
C ALA A 52 9.98 6.31 8.27
N LEU A 53 9.50 7.50 7.88
CA LEU A 53 8.09 7.89 8.00
C LEU A 53 7.15 6.99 7.20
N PHE A 54 7.55 6.51 6.02
CA PHE A 54 6.76 5.52 5.27
C PHE A 54 6.54 4.22 6.05
N SER A 55 7.54 3.77 6.80
CA SER A 55 7.50 2.50 7.53
C SER A 55 6.86 2.64 8.91
N VAL A 56 7.11 3.75 9.60
CA VAL A 56 6.58 4.03 10.94
C VAL A 56 5.05 3.94 10.95
N THR A 57 4.38 4.58 9.98
CA THR A 57 2.93 4.55 9.92
C THR A 57 2.37 3.15 9.71
N GLN A 58 3.04 2.31 8.94
CA GLN A 58 2.63 0.92 8.72
C GLN A 58 2.66 0.12 10.05
N VAL A 59 3.72 0.30 10.84
CA VAL A 59 3.88 -0.39 12.13
C VAL A 59 2.79 0.05 13.11
N PHE A 60 2.60 1.36 13.28
CA PHE A 60 1.60 1.87 14.22
C PHE A 60 0.16 1.59 13.78
N MET A 61 -0.10 1.55 12.47
CA MET A 61 -1.42 1.22 11.94
C MET A 61 -1.74 -0.27 11.96
N ALA A 62 -0.78 -1.16 12.20
CA ALA A 62 -0.98 -2.60 12.09
C ALA A 62 -2.14 -3.11 12.98
N ILE A 63 -2.14 -2.77 14.25
CA ILE A 63 -3.17 -3.21 15.20
C ILE A 63 -4.50 -2.48 14.98
N PRO A 64 -4.54 -1.13 14.90
CA PRO A 64 -5.79 -0.40 14.63
C PRO A 64 -6.46 -0.81 13.31
N ALA A 65 -5.69 -0.96 12.23
CA ALA A 65 -6.19 -1.37 10.92
C ALA A 65 -6.80 -2.78 10.97
N GLY A 66 -6.17 -3.70 11.70
CA GLY A 66 -6.71 -5.02 11.90
C GLY A 66 -8.06 -4.99 12.61
N ARG A 67 -8.16 -4.31 13.75
CA ARG A 67 -9.41 -4.15 14.51
C ARG A 67 -10.50 -3.43 13.70
N PHE A 68 -10.12 -2.42 12.93
CA PHE A 68 -11.05 -1.68 12.08
C PHE A 68 -11.61 -2.57 10.97
N THR A 69 -10.75 -3.38 10.34
CA THR A 69 -11.17 -4.36 9.32
C THR A 69 -12.09 -5.43 9.88
N ASP A 70 -11.84 -5.88 11.12
CA ASP A 70 -12.69 -6.87 11.78
C ASP A 70 -14.13 -6.37 11.99
N ARG A 71 -14.28 -5.08 12.28
CA ARG A 71 -15.57 -4.45 12.53
C ARG A 71 -16.31 -4.02 11.26
N HIS A 72 -15.60 -3.57 10.24
CA HIS A 72 -16.19 -2.89 9.07
C HIS A 72 -16.02 -3.67 7.76
N GLY A 73 -15.32 -4.82 7.79
CA GLY A 73 -15.02 -5.60 6.59
C GLY A 73 -13.97 -4.94 5.71
N LEU A 74 -13.83 -5.43 4.46
CA LEU A 74 -12.77 -5.02 3.53
C LEU A 74 -12.97 -3.62 2.92
N LYS A 75 -14.22 -3.27 2.56
CA LYS A 75 -14.48 -2.09 1.71
C LYS A 75 -14.03 -0.78 2.35
N ARG A 76 -14.41 -0.54 3.60
CA ARG A 76 -14.09 0.73 4.29
C ARG A 76 -12.60 0.97 4.48
N PRO A 77 -11.80 0.00 4.98
CA PRO A 77 -10.35 0.18 5.08
C PRO A 77 -9.69 0.49 3.74
N VAL A 78 -10.10 -0.21 2.66
CA VAL A 78 -9.56 0.02 1.32
C VAL A 78 -9.92 1.41 0.81
N GLN A 79 -11.15 1.87 0.98
CA GLN A 79 -11.57 3.22 0.59
C GLN A 79 -10.76 4.29 1.33
N ILE A 80 -10.59 4.15 2.65
CA ILE A 80 -9.76 5.06 3.45
C ILE A 80 -8.32 5.04 2.95
N GLY A 81 -7.75 3.86 2.67
CA GLY A 81 -6.41 3.73 2.13
C GLY A 81 -6.25 4.45 0.79
N VAL A 82 -7.20 4.30 -0.14
CA VAL A 82 -7.17 5.01 -1.43
C VAL A 82 -7.23 6.52 -1.24
N VAL A 83 -8.15 7.01 -0.42
CA VAL A 83 -8.26 8.47 -0.13
C VAL A 83 -6.97 9.01 0.49
N MET A 84 -6.39 8.30 1.47
CA MET A 84 -5.12 8.69 2.08
C MET A 84 -3.97 8.70 1.08
N ALA A 85 -3.88 7.71 0.19
CA ALA A 85 -2.85 7.65 -0.84
C ALA A 85 -2.99 8.79 -1.85
N CYS A 86 -4.19 9.05 -2.35
CA CYS A 86 -4.47 10.15 -3.26
C CYS A 86 -4.18 11.52 -2.61
N PHE A 87 -4.57 11.69 -1.35
CA PHE A 87 -4.29 12.90 -0.60
C PHE A 87 -2.78 13.10 -0.40
N GLY A 88 -2.07 12.08 0.07
CA GLY A 88 -0.63 12.18 0.32
C GLY A 88 0.19 12.41 -0.95
N ALA A 89 -0.11 11.70 -2.04
CA ALA A 89 0.54 11.88 -3.32
C ALA A 89 0.17 13.25 -3.95
N GLY A 90 -1.10 13.64 -3.90
CA GLY A 90 -1.57 14.91 -4.42
C GLY A 90 -0.92 16.11 -3.74
N LEU A 91 -0.82 16.11 -2.41
CA LEU A 91 -0.13 17.16 -1.66
C LEU A 91 1.34 17.28 -2.05
N ALA A 92 2.04 16.15 -2.18
CA ALA A 92 3.46 16.14 -2.55
C ALA A 92 3.70 16.68 -3.97
N VAL A 93 2.75 16.52 -4.89
CA VAL A 93 2.82 17.08 -6.25
C VAL A 93 2.55 18.58 -6.25
N ILE A 94 1.55 19.05 -5.48
CA ILE A 94 1.14 20.46 -5.47
C ILE A 94 2.17 21.34 -4.73
N TRP A 95 2.66 20.86 -3.58
CA TRP A 95 3.62 21.57 -2.74
C TRP A 95 4.79 20.69 -2.37
N PRO A 96 5.81 20.56 -3.22
CA PRO A 96 6.94 19.66 -3.00
C PRO A 96 7.97 20.24 -2.01
N ILE A 97 7.53 20.68 -0.83
CA ILE A 97 8.38 21.13 0.27
C ILE A 97 8.53 20.02 1.31
N PHE A 98 9.67 20.00 2.01
CA PHE A 98 10.00 18.90 2.92
C PHE A 98 8.91 18.52 3.95
N PRO A 99 8.25 19.45 4.66
CA PRO A 99 7.18 19.10 5.59
C PRO A 99 6.00 18.41 4.91
N VAL A 100 5.65 18.82 3.68
CA VAL A 100 4.57 18.21 2.90
C VAL A 100 4.98 16.84 2.39
N LEU A 101 6.24 16.65 2.00
CA LEU A 101 6.78 15.33 1.66
C LEU A 101 6.70 14.36 2.85
N CYS A 102 6.95 14.84 4.08
CA CYS A 102 6.79 14.05 5.30
C CYS A 102 5.31 13.64 5.51
N ILE A 103 4.36 14.56 5.34
CA ILE A 103 2.92 14.26 5.43
C ILE A 103 2.52 13.25 4.35
N GLY A 104 3.00 13.43 3.13
CA GLY A 104 2.79 12.50 2.02
C GLY A 104 3.32 11.09 2.33
N ALA A 105 4.52 11.00 2.92
CA ALA A 105 5.13 9.73 3.34
C ALA A 105 4.29 9.02 4.41
N LEU A 106 3.85 9.75 5.45
CA LEU A 106 2.97 9.21 6.49
C LEU A 106 1.63 8.75 5.92
N ALA A 107 1.00 9.54 5.06
CA ALA A 107 -0.30 9.22 4.48
C ALA A 107 -0.24 8.00 3.55
N THR A 108 0.72 7.96 2.64
CA THR A 108 0.87 6.83 1.69
C THR A 108 1.36 5.56 2.37
N GLY A 109 2.25 5.67 3.35
CA GLY A 109 2.68 4.55 4.19
C GLY A 109 1.51 3.95 4.98
N GLY A 110 0.71 4.81 5.64
CA GLY A 110 -0.50 4.41 6.37
C GLY A 110 -1.56 3.78 5.46
N ALA A 111 -1.79 4.37 4.29
CA ALA A 111 -2.71 3.87 3.28
C ALA A 111 -2.39 2.43 2.87
N THR A 112 -1.11 2.16 2.61
CA THR A 112 -0.64 0.81 2.24
C THR A 112 -0.79 -0.15 3.41
N GLY A 113 -0.40 0.26 4.63
CA GLY A 113 -0.53 -0.56 5.83
C GLY A 113 -1.97 -1.00 6.09
N ILE A 114 -2.92 -0.05 6.08
CA ILE A 114 -4.35 -0.34 6.29
C ILE A 114 -4.88 -1.29 5.22
N THR A 115 -4.55 -1.05 3.95
CA THR A 115 -5.07 -1.85 2.83
C THR A 115 -4.50 -3.26 2.81
N VAL A 116 -3.19 -3.42 3.02
CA VAL A 116 -2.53 -4.74 3.05
C VAL A 116 -3.11 -5.59 4.17
N ILE A 117 -3.27 -5.02 5.37
CA ILE A 117 -3.84 -5.74 6.52
C ILE A 117 -5.29 -6.13 6.25
N ALA A 118 -6.08 -5.23 5.66
CA ALA A 118 -7.47 -5.51 5.31
C ALA A 118 -7.58 -6.66 4.29
N LEU A 119 -6.71 -6.67 3.27
CA LEU A 119 -6.65 -7.73 2.28
C LEU A 119 -6.25 -9.07 2.89
N GLN A 120 -5.18 -9.11 3.69
CA GLN A 120 -4.72 -10.33 4.34
C GLN A 120 -5.78 -10.92 5.26
N ARG A 121 -6.48 -10.09 6.03
CA ARG A 121 -7.58 -10.54 6.90
C ARG A 121 -8.78 -11.04 6.11
N HIS A 122 -9.12 -10.37 5.02
CA HIS A 122 -10.21 -10.81 4.14
C HIS A 122 -9.91 -12.18 3.52
N VAL A 123 -8.71 -12.33 2.98
CA VAL A 123 -8.23 -13.60 2.41
C VAL A 123 -8.23 -14.72 3.46
N GLY A 124 -7.75 -14.44 4.67
CA GLY A 124 -7.79 -15.42 5.76
C GLY A 124 -9.20 -15.88 6.15
N ARG A 125 -10.22 -15.00 5.95
CA ARG A 125 -11.62 -15.34 6.25
C ARG A 125 -12.34 -16.13 5.15
N ILE A 126 -11.97 -15.92 3.89
CA ILE A 126 -12.63 -16.60 2.75
C ILE A 126 -11.98 -17.94 2.41
N SER A 127 -10.82 -18.23 2.95
CA SER A 127 -10.13 -19.50 2.74
C SER A 127 -10.76 -20.60 3.60
N ALA A 128 -11.22 -21.68 2.95
CA ALA A 128 -11.94 -22.77 3.59
C ALA A 128 -11.01 -23.75 4.34
N ASP A 129 -9.78 -23.91 3.86
CA ASP A 129 -8.77 -24.82 4.41
C ASP A 129 -7.34 -24.26 4.31
N ALA A 130 -6.39 -24.96 4.92
CA ALA A 130 -4.99 -24.55 4.96
C ALA A 130 -4.30 -24.54 3.57
N ASN A 131 -4.72 -25.38 2.64
CA ASN A 131 -4.15 -25.45 1.29
C ASN A 131 -4.63 -24.26 0.46
N GLN A 132 -5.94 -23.96 0.52
CA GLN A 132 -6.51 -22.79 -0.13
C GLN A 132 -5.92 -21.49 0.45
N LEU A 133 -5.69 -21.45 1.76
CA LEU A 133 -5.03 -20.32 2.41
C LEU A 133 -3.64 -20.08 1.84
N LYS A 134 -2.80 -21.12 1.75
CA LYS A 134 -1.45 -21.03 1.17
C LYS A 134 -1.49 -20.56 -0.27
N GLU A 135 -2.35 -21.14 -1.10
CA GLU A 135 -2.50 -20.75 -2.50
C GLU A 135 -2.90 -19.28 -2.63
N THR A 136 -3.89 -18.84 -1.85
CA THR A 136 -4.41 -17.47 -1.93
C THR A 136 -3.37 -16.45 -1.44
N PHE A 137 -2.62 -16.75 -0.37
CA PHE A 137 -1.52 -15.89 0.07
C PHE A 137 -0.37 -15.83 -0.94
N SER A 138 -0.07 -16.94 -1.63
CA SER A 138 0.93 -16.95 -2.70
C SER A 138 0.54 -16.03 -3.85
N TRP A 139 -0.73 -16.06 -4.27
CA TRP A 139 -1.26 -15.12 -5.25
C TRP A 139 -1.23 -13.66 -4.76
N LEU A 140 -1.57 -13.43 -3.50
CA LEU A 140 -1.54 -12.09 -2.92
C LEU A 140 -0.12 -11.49 -2.86
N ALA A 141 0.91 -12.32 -2.72
CA ALA A 141 2.31 -11.91 -2.71
C ALA A 141 2.80 -11.36 -4.06
N ILE A 142 2.12 -11.69 -5.16
CA ILE A 142 2.43 -11.13 -6.49
C ILE A 142 2.19 -9.62 -6.51
N GLY A 143 1.20 -9.12 -5.77
CA GLY A 143 0.88 -7.70 -5.72
C GLY A 143 2.07 -6.83 -5.32
N PRO A 144 2.65 -6.99 -4.13
CA PRO A 144 3.84 -6.27 -3.70
C PRO A 144 5.05 -6.49 -4.61
N ALA A 145 5.28 -7.73 -5.09
CA ALA A 145 6.40 -8.03 -5.98
C ALA A 145 6.31 -7.25 -7.30
N ALA A 146 5.15 -7.26 -7.96
CA ALA A 146 4.90 -6.49 -9.18
C ALA A 146 5.02 -4.98 -8.93
N SER A 147 4.49 -4.49 -7.81
CA SER A 147 4.51 -3.07 -7.45
C SER A 147 5.91 -2.54 -7.17
N ASN A 148 6.76 -3.36 -6.54
CA ASN A 148 8.16 -3.00 -6.28
C ASN A 148 8.98 -2.90 -7.57
N PHE A 149 8.53 -3.51 -8.66
CA PHE A 149 9.12 -3.31 -9.98
C PHE A 149 8.48 -2.11 -10.71
N ILE A 150 7.15 -2.07 -10.76
CA ILE A 150 6.36 -1.06 -11.52
C ILE A 150 6.57 0.35 -10.94
N GLY A 151 6.51 0.51 -9.62
CA GLY A 151 6.62 1.82 -8.97
C GLY A 151 7.93 2.54 -9.29
N PRO A 152 9.11 1.95 -8.98
CA PRO A 152 10.40 2.52 -9.31
C PRO A 152 10.64 2.69 -10.82
N PHE A 153 10.16 1.77 -11.64
CA PHE A 153 10.29 1.87 -13.10
C PHE A 153 9.64 3.14 -13.64
N PHE A 154 8.38 3.40 -13.30
CA PHE A 154 7.70 4.62 -13.71
C PHE A 154 8.27 5.88 -13.04
N ALA A 155 8.71 5.78 -11.78
CA ALA A 155 9.35 6.89 -11.10
C ALA A 155 10.70 7.29 -11.75
N GLY A 156 11.42 6.33 -12.34
CA GLY A 156 12.69 6.59 -13.02
C GLY A 156 12.53 7.13 -14.45
N LEU A 157 11.32 7.10 -15.02
CA LEU A 157 11.01 7.67 -16.34
C LEU A 157 10.63 9.16 -16.28
N MET A 158 10.37 9.70 -15.09
CA MET A 158 10.01 11.11 -14.85
C MET A 158 11.22 11.94 -14.43
#